data_ebe34bfca8e1db90cfb007d3d2d5d981
#
_entry.id   ebe34bfca8e1db90cfb007d3d2d5d981
#
_cell.length_a   1.000
_cell.length_b   1.000
_cell.length_c   1.000
_cell.angle_alpha   90.00
_cell.angle_beta   90.00
_cell.angle_gamma   90.00
#
_symmetry.space_group_name_H-M   'P 1'
#
loop_
_entity.id
_entity.type
_entity.pdbx_description
1 polymer ?
#
loop_
_entity_poly.entity_id
_entity_poly.type
_entity_poly.pdbx_seq_one_letter_code
_entity_poly.pdbx_strand_id
1 'polypeptide(L)'
;FSVLQGPLARLQRVLAQFMLDLHTTEHGYTEVYVPFMVNSESLYGTGQLPKFAEDAFKIEGDSGYYLIPTAEVPVTNMLRDRIVEADELGEEGVKFTAHTPCFRSEAGSYGRDTRGLIRQHQFEKVELVQAVRPDQSDAALEALTSHAETVLQLLELPYRNVRLCGGDLGFSAAMTYDLEVWLPGQSAFREISSCSNFRDYQSRRMQARWRNPETGKPELLHTLNGSGLAVGRTMIAVLENGQQADGSVVLPPARLRSWLWMPVTVESPLSGPPPRVAGSTRLCSRSRVMVL
;
A
#
# COMPACT_ATOMS: atom_id res chain seq x y z
N PHE A 1 8.06 7.63 14.36
CA PHE A 1 9.04 7.54 13.25
C PHE A 1 10.01 6.40 13.50
N SER A 2 10.60 5.85 12.44
CA SER A 2 11.60 4.79 12.54
C SER A 2 12.82 5.10 11.68
N VAL A 3 13.96 4.57 12.10
CA VAL A 3 15.19 4.52 11.29
C VAL A 3 15.55 3.07 11.05
N LEU A 4 15.63 2.69 9.79
CA LEU A 4 16.10 1.37 9.37
C LEU A 4 17.56 1.45 8.96
N GLN A 5 18.36 0.47 9.35
CA GLN A 5 19.79 0.47 9.07
C GLN A 5 20.26 -0.87 8.48
N GLY A 6 21.19 -0.80 7.54
CA GLY A 6 21.84 -1.99 6.98
C GLY A 6 20.86 -2.91 6.24
N PRO A 7 20.86 -4.21 6.55
CA PRO A 7 20.01 -5.21 5.89
C PRO A 7 18.51 -4.92 5.97
N LEU A 8 18.01 -4.29 7.06
CA LEU A 8 16.59 -3.94 7.17
C LEU A 8 16.19 -2.81 6.21
N ALA A 9 17.03 -1.78 6.05
CA ALA A 9 16.78 -0.73 5.08
C ALA A 9 16.79 -1.28 3.64
N ARG A 10 17.68 -2.25 3.37
CA ARG A 10 17.72 -2.96 2.09
C ARG A 10 16.47 -3.81 1.88
N LEU A 11 16.01 -4.55 2.91
CA LEU A 11 14.81 -5.38 2.83
C LEU A 11 13.57 -4.53 2.50
N GLN A 12 13.40 -3.37 3.16
CA GLN A 12 12.29 -2.46 2.86
C GLN A 12 12.29 -2.03 1.40
N ARG A 13 13.44 -1.60 0.87
CA ARG A 13 13.56 -1.20 -0.53
C ARG A 13 13.26 -2.35 -1.49
N VAL A 14 13.76 -3.56 -1.20
CA VAL A 14 13.52 -4.75 -2.03
C VAL A 14 12.05 -5.15 -2.03
N LEU A 15 11.37 -5.07 -0.88
CA LEU A 15 9.93 -5.34 -0.79
C LEU A 15 9.13 -4.36 -1.64
N ALA A 16 9.42 -3.06 -1.54
CA ALA A 16 8.76 -2.04 -2.35
C ALA A 16 8.97 -2.28 -3.85
N GLN A 17 10.20 -2.57 -4.26
CA GLN A 17 10.52 -2.86 -5.65
C GLN A 17 9.83 -4.13 -6.15
N PHE A 18 9.85 -5.20 -5.37
CA PHE A 18 9.15 -6.45 -5.69
C PHE A 18 7.65 -6.21 -5.95
N MET A 19 7.00 -5.43 -5.10
CA MET A 19 5.58 -5.09 -5.26
C MET A 19 5.33 -4.29 -6.54
N LEU A 20 6.14 -3.25 -6.80
CA LEU A 20 6.02 -2.44 -8.02
C LEU A 20 6.21 -3.29 -9.28
N ASP A 21 7.26 -4.10 -9.33
CA ASP A 21 7.55 -4.94 -10.49
C ASP A 21 6.44 -5.96 -10.72
N LEU A 22 5.92 -6.58 -9.66
CA LEU A 22 4.80 -7.50 -9.76
C LEU A 22 3.56 -6.83 -10.38
N HIS A 23 3.19 -5.66 -9.87
CA HIS A 23 1.99 -4.97 -10.35
C HIS A 23 2.14 -4.43 -11.76
N THR A 24 3.34 -4.01 -12.15
CA THR A 24 3.59 -3.48 -13.50
C THR A 24 3.74 -4.57 -14.55
N THR A 25 4.36 -5.72 -14.20
CA THR A 25 4.64 -6.78 -15.17
C THR A 25 3.53 -7.82 -15.31
N GLU A 26 2.83 -8.12 -14.20
CA GLU A 26 1.85 -9.21 -14.17
C GLU A 26 0.39 -8.70 -14.12
N HIS A 27 0.14 -7.53 -13.50
CA HIS A 27 -1.20 -7.03 -13.26
C HIS A 27 -1.61 -5.86 -14.16
N GLY A 28 -0.71 -5.43 -15.05
CA GLY A 28 -1.00 -4.40 -16.05
C GLY A 28 -1.11 -2.97 -15.51
N TYR A 29 -0.52 -2.68 -14.34
CA TYR A 29 -0.48 -1.31 -13.83
C TYR A 29 0.63 -0.50 -14.50
N THR A 30 0.34 0.77 -14.76
CA THR A 30 1.35 1.75 -15.14
C THR A 30 1.95 2.38 -13.89
N GLU A 31 3.27 2.25 -13.70
CA GLU A 31 3.96 2.94 -12.61
C GLU A 31 4.00 4.44 -12.87
N VAL A 32 3.70 5.23 -11.84
CA VAL A 32 3.75 6.68 -11.88
C VAL A 32 4.54 7.25 -10.70
N TYR A 33 5.34 8.27 -10.97
CA TYR A 33 6.02 9.06 -9.93
C TYR A 33 5.23 10.33 -9.69
N VAL A 34 4.79 10.54 -8.46
CA VAL A 34 3.85 11.62 -8.09
C VAL A 34 4.41 12.54 -7.01
N PRO A 35 3.92 13.78 -6.89
CA PRO A 35 4.31 14.69 -5.80
C PRO A 35 3.91 14.14 -4.43
N PHE A 36 4.73 14.38 -3.40
CA PHE A 36 4.45 14.04 -2.00
C PHE A 36 3.79 15.19 -1.24
N MET A 37 3.68 16.36 -1.87
CA MET A 37 2.91 17.51 -1.40
C MET A 37 1.81 17.84 -2.40
N VAL A 38 0.60 18.10 -1.90
CA VAL A 38 -0.58 18.39 -2.71
C VAL A 38 -1.33 19.57 -2.12
N ASN A 39 -2.14 20.24 -2.93
CA ASN A 39 -3.03 21.30 -2.46
C ASN A 39 -4.31 20.73 -1.81
N SER A 40 -5.06 21.60 -1.15
CA SER A 40 -6.31 21.23 -0.48
C SER A 40 -7.37 20.68 -1.43
N GLU A 41 -7.39 21.14 -2.70
CA GLU A 41 -8.34 20.66 -3.70
C GLU A 41 -8.10 19.19 -4.05
N SER A 42 -6.83 18.75 -4.10
CA SER A 42 -6.49 17.36 -4.35
C SER A 42 -7.00 16.46 -3.23
N LEU A 43 -6.83 16.88 -1.96
CA LEU A 43 -7.35 16.16 -0.79
C LEU A 43 -8.89 16.18 -0.75
N TYR A 44 -9.51 17.28 -1.19
CA TYR A 44 -10.96 17.37 -1.32
C TYR A 44 -11.47 16.40 -2.39
N GLY A 45 -10.80 16.32 -3.52
CA GLY A 45 -11.17 15.46 -4.65
C GLY A 45 -11.28 13.99 -4.28
N THR A 46 -10.36 13.48 -3.48
CA THR A 46 -10.36 12.08 -3.00
C THR A 46 -11.11 11.88 -1.69
N GLY A 47 -11.61 12.96 -1.05
CA GLY A 47 -12.46 12.88 0.12
C GLY A 47 -11.75 12.92 1.47
N GLN A 48 -10.42 13.13 1.52
CA GLN A 48 -9.70 13.31 2.78
C GLN A 48 -10.11 14.59 3.49
N LEU A 49 -10.30 15.69 2.75
CA LEU A 49 -10.85 16.92 3.31
C LEU A 49 -12.35 17.04 3.03
N PRO A 50 -13.11 17.66 3.97
CA PRO A 50 -12.67 18.24 5.24
C PRO A 50 -12.56 17.24 6.40
N LYS A 51 -13.06 15.99 6.25
CA LYS A 51 -13.30 15.05 7.36
C LYS A 51 -12.04 14.64 8.12
N PHE A 52 -10.94 14.42 7.41
CA PHE A 52 -9.67 13.97 7.99
C PHE A 52 -8.62 15.09 8.09
N ALA A 53 -9.07 16.35 8.28
CA ALA A 53 -8.17 17.48 8.38
C ALA A 53 -7.17 17.37 9.56
N GLU A 54 -7.60 16.77 10.68
CA GLU A 54 -6.76 16.56 11.87
C GLU A 54 -5.67 15.49 11.66
N ASP A 55 -5.89 14.55 10.73
CA ASP A 55 -4.92 13.52 10.38
C ASP A 55 -3.90 13.97 9.30
N ALA A 56 -4.17 15.08 8.64
CA ALA A 56 -3.32 15.60 7.59
C ALA A 56 -2.23 16.53 8.12
N PHE A 57 -0.98 16.31 7.73
CA PHE A 57 0.09 17.28 7.95
C PHE A 57 -0.03 18.44 6.97
N LYS A 58 -0.50 19.58 7.47
CA LYS A 58 -0.57 20.82 6.73
C LYS A 58 0.78 21.55 6.82
N ILE A 59 1.27 22.05 5.68
CA ILE A 59 2.47 22.90 5.65
C ILE A 59 2.09 24.29 6.22
N GLU A 60 2.87 24.76 7.15
CA GLU A 60 2.69 26.06 7.78
C GLU A 60 2.88 27.20 6.77
N GLY A 61 2.10 28.27 6.90
CA GLY A 61 2.10 29.43 6.01
C GLY A 61 0.91 29.41 5.03
N ASP A 62 0.94 30.34 4.06
CA ASP A 62 -0.17 30.62 3.15
C ASP A 62 -0.23 29.71 1.92
N SER A 63 0.69 28.74 1.80
CA SER A 63 0.79 27.88 0.62
C SER A 63 -0.42 26.97 0.38
N GLY A 64 -1.14 26.61 1.44
CA GLY A 64 -2.28 25.67 1.36
C GLY A 64 -1.90 24.25 1.00
N TYR A 65 -0.61 23.88 1.11
CA TYR A 65 -0.12 22.52 0.82
C TYR A 65 -0.20 21.60 2.03
N TYR A 66 -0.25 20.30 1.73
CA TYR A 66 -0.27 19.20 2.68
C TYR A 66 0.67 18.09 2.23
N LEU A 67 1.24 17.37 3.17
CA LEU A 67 1.90 16.09 2.88
C LEU A 67 0.84 15.03 2.58
N ILE A 68 1.10 14.16 1.60
CA ILE A 68 0.14 13.12 1.21
C ILE A 68 -0.03 12.05 2.30
N PRO A 69 -1.27 11.69 2.69
CA PRO A 69 -1.52 10.57 3.59
C PRO A 69 -1.46 9.21 2.87
N THR A 70 -1.49 9.22 1.54
CA THR A 70 -1.49 8.09 0.61
C THR A 70 -1.23 8.58 -0.81
N ALA A 71 -0.62 7.76 -1.64
CA ALA A 71 -0.47 8.04 -3.07
C ALA A 71 -1.81 8.08 -3.82
N GLU A 72 -2.88 7.51 -3.27
CA GLU A 72 -4.25 7.67 -3.80
C GLU A 72 -4.53 9.11 -4.20
N VAL A 73 -4.15 10.08 -3.34
CA VAL A 73 -4.47 11.48 -3.56
C VAL A 73 -3.88 12.01 -4.88
N PRO A 74 -2.56 12.06 -5.07
CA PRO A 74 -2.00 12.58 -6.33
C PRO A 74 -2.31 11.69 -7.53
N VAL A 75 -2.35 10.37 -7.38
CA VAL A 75 -2.59 9.45 -8.50
C VAL A 75 -4.02 9.60 -9.04
N THR A 76 -5.02 9.56 -8.16
CA THR A 76 -6.42 9.70 -8.59
C THR A 76 -6.68 11.09 -9.20
N ASN A 77 -6.03 12.13 -8.68
CA ASN A 77 -6.13 13.49 -9.22
C ASN A 77 -5.48 13.69 -10.61
N MET A 78 -4.74 12.71 -11.14
CA MET A 78 -4.32 12.73 -12.57
C MET A 78 -5.53 12.72 -13.52
N LEU A 79 -6.69 12.29 -13.04
CA LEU A 79 -7.95 12.27 -13.80
C LEU A 79 -8.83 13.50 -13.55
N ARG A 80 -8.39 14.46 -12.74
CA ARG A 80 -9.16 15.67 -12.43
C ARG A 80 -9.45 16.47 -13.70
N ASP A 81 -10.71 16.90 -13.84
CA ASP A 81 -11.23 17.69 -14.97
C ASP A 81 -10.99 17.06 -16.35
N ARG A 82 -10.72 15.75 -16.38
CA ARG A 82 -10.51 15.00 -17.63
C ARG A 82 -11.77 14.28 -18.09
N ILE A 83 -11.85 14.16 -19.42
CA ILE A 83 -12.72 13.20 -20.10
C ILE A 83 -11.79 12.21 -20.77
N VAL A 84 -11.70 10.99 -20.22
CA VAL A 84 -10.91 9.88 -20.76
C VAL A 84 -11.66 9.35 -21.97
N GLU A 85 -10.99 9.24 -23.11
CA GLU A 85 -11.63 8.68 -24.32
C GLU A 85 -11.74 7.14 -24.17
N ALA A 86 -12.69 6.55 -24.88
CA ALA A 86 -13.02 5.14 -24.70
C ALA A 86 -11.86 4.19 -25.05
N ASP A 87 -11.03 4.54 -26.02
CA ASP A 87 -9.82 3.80 -26.42
C ASP A 87 -8.69 3.91 -25.37
N GLU A 88 -8.54 5.09 -24.74
CA GLU A 88 -7.61 5.28 -23.61
C GLU A 88 -8.06 4.48 -22.39
N LEU A 89 -9.37 4.47 -22.10
CA LEU A 89 -9.92 3.74 -20.94
C LEU A 89 -9.79 2.22 -21.12
N GLY A 90 -9.96 1.74 -22.35
CA GLY A 90 -9.94 0.32 -22.67
C GLY A 90 -11.09 -0.46 -22.01
N GLU A 91 -10.98 -1.78 -22.06
CA GLU A 91 -11.99 -2.69 -21.46
C GLU A 91 -11.83 -2.82 -19.94
N GLU A 92 -10.60 -2.77 -19.42
CA GLU A 92 -10.30 -2.98 -18.01
C GLU A 92 -10.16 -1.68 -17.21
N GLY A 93 -10.36 -0.52 -17.83
CA GLY A 93 -10.08 0.77 -17.22
C GLY A 93 -8.60 1.13 -17.19
N VAL A 94 -8.28 2.31 -16.63
CA VAL A 94 -6.89 2.72 -16.40
C VAL A 94 -6.42 2.26 -15.03
N LYS A 95 -5.19 1.75 -14.95
CA LYS A 95 -4.58 1.19 -13.75
C LYS A 95 -3.24 1.87 -13.49
N PHE A 96 -3.08 2.48 -12.33
CA PHE A 96 -1.83 3.14 -11.91
C PHE A 96 -1.32 2.57 -10.61
N THR A 97 0.01 2.49 -10.46
CA THR A 97 0.67 2.15 -9.21
C THR A 97 1.76 3.16 -8.88
N ALA A 98 1.93 3.45 -7.60
CA ALA A 98 2.98 4.34 -7.11
C ALA A 98 3.52 3.85 -5.76
N HIS A 99 4.83 3.90 -5.58
CA HIS A 99 5.48 3.76 -4.29
C HIS A 99 5.80 5.13 -3.71
N THR A 100 5.23 5.46 -2.57
CA THR A 100 5.46 6.76 -1.92
C THR A 100 5.61 6.64 -0.41
N PRO A 101 6.30 7.61 0.25
CA PRO A 101 6.06 7.88 1.65
C PRO A 101 4.61 8.36 1.82
N CYS A 102 4.04 8.04 2.98
CA CYS A 102 2.71 8.46 3.41
C CYS A 102 2.84 9.10 4.78
N PHE A 103 2.11 10.19 5.03
CA PHE A 103 2.24 11.01 6.24
C PHE A 103 0.88 11.14 6.92
N ARG A 104 0.79 10.72 8.19
CA ARG A 104 -0.44 10.82 9.00
C ARG A 104 -0.12 11.27 10.39
N SER A 105 -0.89 12.24 10.93
CA SER A 105 -0.72 12.70 12.32
C SER A 105 -1.24 11.69 13.33
N GLU A 106 -2.03 10.70 12.90
CA GLU A 106 -2.60 9.63 13.75
C GLU A 106 -3.38 10.20 14.94
N ALA A 107 -4.10 11.29 14.74
CA ALA A 107 -4.78 12.06 15.78
C ALA A 107 -5.78 11.26 16.63
N GLY A 108 -6.40 10.21 16.07
CA GLY A 108 -7.36 9.35 16.76
C GLY A 108 -6.77 8.11 17.44
N SER A 109 -5.44 7.91 17.42
CA SER A 109 -4.82 6.63 17.79
C SER A 109 -4.10 6.62 19.15
N TYR A 110 -4.41 7.55 20.03
CA TYR A 110 -3.77 7.67 21.35
C TYR A 110 -3.71 6.33 22.11
N GLY A 111 -2.47 5.87 22.40
CA GLY A 111 -2.20 4.67 23.19
C GLY A 111 -2.32 3.34 22.46
N ARG A 112 -2.68 3.32 21.18
CA ARG A 112 -2.74 2.09 20.35
C ARG A 112 -1.48 1.95 19.49
N ASP A 113 -0.86 0.76 19.54
CA ASP A 113 0.30 0.41 18.69
C ASP A 113 1.45 1.44 18.73
N THR A 114 1.69 2.04 19.91
CA THR A 114 2.70 3.10 20.12
C THR A 114 4.14 2.57 20.05
N ARG A 115 4.33 1.27 20.04
CA ARG A 115 5.63 0.61 19.93
C ARG A 115 5.74 -0.17 18.61
N GLY A 116 6.95 -0.23 18.05
CA GLY A 116 7.21 -0.97 16.81
C GLY A 116 6.89 -0.16 15.55
N LEU A 117 6.69 -0.87 14.42
CA LEU A 117 6.56 -0.27 13.07
C LEU A 117 5.13 -0.30 12.50
N ILE A 118 4.14 -0.79 13.27
CA ILE A 118 2.78 -1.00 12.76
C ILE A 118 2.06 0.33 12.50
N ARG A 119 2.27 1.31 13.39
CA ARG A 119 1.65 2.63 13.29
C ARG A 119 2.71 3.71 13.40
N GLN A 120 2.85 4.49 12.34
CA GLN A 120 3.88 5.51 12.23
C GLN A 120 3.32 6.77 11.57
N HIS A 121 3.86 7.94 11.93
CA HIS A 121 3.55 9.21 11.28
C HIS A 121 4.06 9.28 9.84
N GLN A 122 5.12 8.54 9.53
CA GLN A 122 5.67 8.38 8.19
C GLN A 122 5.90 6.89 7.93
N PHE A 123 5.37 6.39 6.84
CA PHE A 123 5.54 5.00 6.39
C PHE A 123 5.54 4.96 4.85
N GLU A 124 5.92 3.84 4.28
CA GLU A 124 5.94 3.64 2.83
C GLU A 124 4.84 2.67 2.39
N LYS A 125 4.25 2.94 1.25
CA LYS A 125 3.17 2.14 0.68
C LYS A 125 3.29 2.10 -0.84
N VAL A 126 3.08 0.91 -1.41
CA VAL A 126 2.74 0.76 -2.81
C VAL A 126 1.24 0.88 -2.93
N GLU A 127 0.78 1.81 -3.74
CA GLU A 127 -0.65 2.08 -3.95
C GLU A 127 -1.08 1.61 -5.31
N LEU A 128 -2.27 1.02 -5.38
CA LEU A 128 -2.96 0.63 -6.60
C LEU A 128 -4.17 1.52 -6.77
N VAL A 129 -4.32 2.16 -7.92
CA VAL A 129 -5.46 3.01 -8.26
C VAL A 129 -6.03 2.56 -9.60
N GLN A 130 -7.34 2.41 -9.66
CA GLN A 130 -8.05 2.11 -10.90
C GLN A 130 -9.17 3.12 -11.13
N ALA A 131 -9.42 3.44 -12.40
CA ALA A 131 -10.63 4.14 -12.83
C ALA A 131 -11.24 3.37 -13.98
N VAL A 132 -12.53 3.03 -13.82
CA VAL A 132 -13.24 2.11 -14.69
C VAL A 132 -14.63 2.65 -15.05
N ARG A 133 -15.27 2.03 -16.04
CA ARG A 133 -16.70 2.27 -16.30
C ARG A 133 -17.55 1.82 -15.11
N PRO A 134 -18.71 2.45 -14.87
CA PRO A 134 -19.58 2.14 -13.73
C PRO A 134 -19.98 0.67 -13.63
N ASP A 135 -20.26 0.02 -14.75
CA ASP A 135 -20.69 -1.38 -14.85
C ASP A 135 -19.59 -2.39 -14.50
N GLN A 136 -18.32 -1.96 -14.51
CA GLN A 136 -17.16 -2.81 -14.25
C GLN A 136 -16.63 -2.71 -12.83
N SER A 137 -17.08 -1.75 -12.04
CA SER A 137 -16.41 -1.38 -10.79
C SER A 137 -16.42 -2.46 -9.71
N ASP A 138 -17.45 -3.31 -9.66
CA ASP A 138 -17.49 -4.39 -8.68
C ASP A 138 -16.51 -5.52 -9.07
N ALA A 139 -16.43 -5.88 -10.35
CA ALA A 139 -15.43 -6.84 -10.85
C ALA A 139 -13.99 -6.29 -10.71
N ALA A 140 -13.81 -4.99 -10.92
CA ALA A 140 -12.52 -4.32 -10.74
C ALA A 140 -12.05 -4.35 -9.27
N LEU A 141 -12.97 -4.27 -8.29
CA LEU A 141 -12.63 -4.42 -6.88
C LEU A 141 -12.13 -5.83 -6.55
N GLU A 142 -12.80 -6.85 -7.07
CA GLU A 142 -12.35 -8.25 -6.89
C GLU A 142 -10.95 -8.45 -7.50
N ALA A 143 -10.70 -7.95 -8.71
CA ALA A 143 -9.41 -8.02 -9.36
C ALA A 143 -8.32 -7.27 -8.57
N LEU A 144 -8.59 -6.03 -8.14
CA LEU A 144 -7.66 -5.22 -7.35
C LEU A 144 -7.29 -5.91 -6.03
N THR A 145 -8.29 -6.49 -5.35
CA THR A 145 -8.08 -7.27 -4.12
C THR A 145 -7.20 -8.49 -4.38
N SER A 146 -7.47 -9.23 -5.45
CA SER A 146 -6.66 -10.39 -5.86
C SER A 146 -5.20 -10.00 -6.20
N HIS A 147 -4.97 -8.83 -6.80
CA HIS A 147 -3.62 -8.32 -7.06
C HIS A 147 -2.85 -8.07 -5.75
N ALA A 148 -3.51 -7.51 -4.72
CA ALA A 148 -2.91 -7.32 -3.40
C ALA A 148 -2.66 -8.66 -2.68
N GLU A 149 -3.61 -9.62 -2.76
CA GLU A 149 -3.45 -10.98 -2.22
C GLU A 149 -2.27 -11.72 -2.83
N THR A 150 -2.03 -11.54 -4.14
CA THR A 150 -0.91 -12.18 -4.85
C THR A 150 0.44 -11.84 -4.22
N VAL A 151 0.63 -10.63 -3.69
CA VAL A 151 1.85 -10.25 -2.96
C VAL A 151 2.02 -11.13 -1.71
N LEU A 152 0.95 -11.30 -0.92
CA LEU A 152 0.98 -12.11 0.31
C LEU A 152 1.22 -13.59 0.00
N GLN A 153 0.58 -14.11 -1.05
CA GLN A 153 0.77 -15.49 -1.52
C GLN A 153 2.19 -15.76 -1.96
N LEU A 154 2.78 -14.86 -2.75
CA LEU A 154 4.17 -15.00 -3.22
C LEU A 154 5.20 -14.83 -2.09
N LEU A 155 4.84 -14.12 -1.02
CA LEU A 155 5.64 -14.02 0.20
C LEU A 155 5.34 -15.14 1.20
N GLU A 156 4.44 -16.08 0.88
CA GLU A 156 4.04 -17.21 1.73
C GLU A 156 3.59 -16.75 3.13
N LEU A 157 2.93 -15.59 3.22
CA LEU A 157 2.45 -15.03 4.48
C LEU A 157 1.01 -15.47 4.75
N PRO A 158 0.70 -15.96 5.96
CA PRO A 158 -0.68 -16.28 6.35
C PRO A 158 -1.52 -14.99 6.43
N TYR A 159 -2.64 -14.97 5.73
CA TYR A 159 -3.53 -13.81 5.71
C TYR A 159 -5.01 -14.23 5.67
N ARG A 160 -5.89 -13.28 5.87
CA ARG A 160 -7.32 -13.41 5.63
C ARG A 160 -7.86 -12.18 4.90
N ASN A 161 -8.92 -12.37 4.14
CA ASN A 161 -9.68 -11.32 3.48
C ASN A 161 -10.95 -11.05 4.29
N VAL A 162 -11.24 -9.81 4.62
CA VAL A 162 -12.36 -9.37 5.44
C VAL A 162 -13.18 -8.34 4.66
N ARG A 163 -14.41 -8.68 4.30
CA ARG A 163 -15.35 -7.69 3.80
C ARG A 163 -15.87 -6.84 4.95
N LEU A 164 -15.65 -5.52 4.88
CA LEU A 164 -16.06 -4.61 5.93
C LEU A 164 -17.59 -4.51 6.04
N CYS A 165 -18.09 -4.50 7.27
CA CYS A 165 -19.49 -4.18 7.56
C CYS A 165 -19.72 -2.67 7.53
N GLY A 166 -20.99 -2.26 7.45
CA GLY A 166 -21.35 -0.83 7.35
C GLY A 166 -20.87 0.06 8.49
N GLY A 167 -20.58 -0.51 9.67
CA GLY A 167 -20.03 0.23 10.80
C GLY A 167 -18.56 0.59 10.69
N ASP A 168 -17.80 -0.22 9.94
CA ASP A 168 -16.36 -0.05 9.73
C ASP A 168 -16.03 0.53 8.35
N LEU A 169 -17.03 0.56 7.45
CA LEU A 169 -16.85 1.06 6.09
C LEU A 169 -16.54 2.56 6.09
N GLY A 170 -15.47 2.94 5.37
CA GLY A 170 -15.13 4.34 5.15
C GLY A 170 -16.29 5.11 4.51
N PHE A 171 -16.58 6.32 4.98
CA PHE A 171 -17.75 7.11 4.55
C PHE A 171 -17.84 7.38 3.05
N SER A 172 -16.72 7.32 2.34
CA SER A 172 -16.62 7.57 0.89
C SER A 172 -16.69 6.28 0.05
N ALA A 173 -16.52 5.11 0.70
CA ALA A 173 -16.48 3.83 0.01
C ALA A 173 -17.88 3.20 -0.06
N ALA A 174 -18.18 2.55 -1.16
CA ALA A 174 -19.39 1.73 -1.34
C ALA A 174 -19.17 0.28 -0.88
N MET A 175 -17.95 -0.23 -1.05
CA MET A 175 -17.52 -1.55 -0.60
C MET A 175 -16.03 -1.56 -0.35
N THR A 176 -15.59 -2.30 0.68
CA THR A 176 -14.17 -2.44 1.03
C THR A 176 -13.87 -3.88 1.45
N TYR A 177 -12.73 -4.38 0.98
CA TYR A 177 -12.07 -5.58 1.48
C TYR A 177 -10.77 -5.19 2.18
N ASP A 178 -10.60 -5.63 3.43
CA ASP A 178 -9.34 -5.51 4.15
C ASP A 178 -8.60 -6.85 4.12
N LEU A 179 -7.34 -6.80 3.70
CA LEU A 179 -6.43 -7.93 3.85
C LEU A 179 -5.71 -7.77 5.19
N GLU A 180 -5.78 -8.81 6.00
CA GLU A 180 -5.13 -8.84 7.30
C GLU A 180 -4.10 -9.97 7.33
N VAL A 181 -2.85 -9.64 7.66
CA VAL A 181 -1.74 -10.59 7.78
C VAL A 181 -1.57 -11.04 9.22
N TRP A 182 -1.24 -12.32 9.41
CA TRP A 182 -0.93 -12.87 10.73
C TRP A 182 0.43 -12.40 11.23
N LEU A 183 0.46 -11.87 12.45
CA LEU A 183 1.68 -11.48 13.15
C LEU A 183 1.86 -12.35 14.40
N PRO A 184 2.79 -13.33 14.36
CA PRO A 184 3.03 -14.25 15.48
C PRO A 184 3.37 -13.57 16.79
N GLY A 185 4.19 -12.50 16.77
CA GLY A 185 4.60 -11.75 17.95
C GLY A 185 3.46 -11.07 18.69
N GLN A 186 2.33 -10.82 18.01
CA GLN A 186 1.12 -10.25 18.60
C GLN A 186 0.00 -11.28 18.76
N SER A 187 0.17 -12.48 18.21
CA SER A 187 -0.88 -13.50 18.10
C SER A 187 -2.19 -12.93 17.52
N ALA A 188 -2.09 -12.09 16.50
CA ALA A 188 -3.21 -11.36 15.92
C ALA A 188 -3.05 -11.15 14.41
N PHE A 189 -4.18 -11.04 13.73
CA PHE A 189 -4.24 -10.51 12.38
C PHE A 189 -4.18 -8.98 12.41
N ARG A 190 -3.44 -8.38 11.48
CA ARG A 190 -3.32 -6.94 11.32
C ARG A 190 -3.54 -6.54 9.87
N GLU A 191 -4.34 -5.51 9.67
CA GLU A 191 -4.57 -4.92 8.35
C GLU A 191 -3.25 -4.57 7.67
N ILE A 192 -3.09 -5.01 6.43
CA ILE A 192 -1.92 -4.73 5.58
C ILE A 192 -2.32 -4.07 4.26
N SER A 193 -3.57 -4.23 3.85
CA SER A 193 -4.17 -3.57 2.70
C SER A 193 -5.64 -3.34 2.96
N SER A 194 -6.17 -2.23 2.43
CA SER A 194 -7.60 -1.93 2.38
C SER A 194 -7.95 -1.57 0.94
N CYS A 195 -8.77 -2.40 0.29
CA CYS A 195 -9.15 -2.28 -1.11
C CYS A 195 -10.58 -1.78 -1.21
N SER A 196 -10.80 -0.60 -1.78
CA SER A 196 -12.09 0.09 -1.76
C SER A 196 -12.58 0.48 -3.14
N ASN A 197 -13.89 0.32 -3.35
CA ASN A 197 -14.63 0.86 -4.48
C ASN A 197 -15.40 2.11 -4.02
N PHE A 198 -15.08 3.27 -4.57
CA PHE A 198 -15.72 4.56 -4.25
C PHE A 198 -16.86 4.92 -5.20
N ARG A 199 -17.09 4.06 -6.20
CA ARG A 199 -18.02 4.37 -7.30
C ARG A 199 -17.73 5.76 -7.88
N ASP A 200 -18.75 6.59 -8.02
CA ASP A 200 -18.64 7.96 -8.58
C ASP A 200 -18.30 9.04 -7.54
N TYR A 201 -18.10 8.67 -6.26
CA TYR A 201 -17.91 9.66 -5.20
C TYR A 201 -16.73 10.60 -5.47
N GLN A 202 -15.57 10.06 -5.78
CA GLN A 202 -14.36 10.84 -6.06
C GLN A 202 -14.44 11.50 -7.44
N SER A 203 -14.92 10.79 -8.44
CA SER A 203 -15.07 11.29 -9.81
C SER A 203 -16.02 12.49 -9.88
N ARG A 204 -17.09 12.50 -9.10
CA ARG A 204 -18.01 13.64 -8.99
C ARG A 204 -17.31 14.87 -8.42
N ARG A 205 -16.46 14.69 -7.41
CA ARG A 205 -15.70 15.79 -6.77
C ARG A 205 -14.59 16.34 -7.67
N MET A 206 -13.97 15.47 -8.46
CA MET A 206 -12.85 15.80 -9.36
C MET A 206 -13.28 16.08 -10.79
N GLN A 207 -14.56 15.85 -11.15
CA GLN A 207 -15.04 15.90 -12.53
C GLN A 207 -14.28 14.93 -13.46
N ALA A 208 -13.91 13.75 -12.93
CA ALA A 208 -13.29 12.68 -13.69
C ALA A 208 -14.36 11.90 -14.48
N ARG A 209 -14.31 11.96 -15.79
CA ARG A 209 -15.34 11.42 -16.69
C ARG A 209 -14.71 10.59 -17.80
N TRP A 210 -15.50 9.78 -18.43
CA TRP A 210 -15.14 9.10 -19.67
C TRP A 210 -16.20 9.39 -20.76
N ARG A 211 -15.79 9.29 -22.02
CA ARG A 211 -16.70 9.45 -23.13
C ARG A 211 -17.33 8.11 -23.48
N ASN A 212 -18.62 7.98 -23.17
CA ASN A 212 -19.37 6.79 -23.53
C ASN A 212 -19.58 6.76 -25.06
N PRO A 213 -19.02 5.78 -25.79
CA PRO A 213 -19.13 5.70 -27.24
C PRO A 213 -20.55 5.45 -27.74
N GLU A 214 -21.41 4.83 -26.92
CA GLU A 214 -22.80 4.54 -27.28
C GLU A 214 -23.67 5.79 -27.26
N THR A 215 -23.45 6.66 -26.24
CA THR A 215 -24.24 7.88 -26.06
C THR A 215 -23.56 9.12 -26.60
N GLY A 216 -22.27 9.07 -26.87
CA GLY A 216 -21.42 10.22 -27.23
C GLY A 216 -21.22 11.22 -26.08
N LYS A 217 -21.77 10.96 -24.89
CA LYS A 217 -21.76 11.88 -23.74
C LYS A 217 -20.69 11.53 -22.71
N PRO A 218 -20.14 12.54 -22.00
CA PRO A 218 -19.29 12.28 -20.84
C PRO A 218 -20.11 11.74 -19.66
N GLU A 219 -19.66 10.65 -19.07
CA GLU A 219 -20.21 10.03 -17.87
C GLU A 219 -19.13 9.94 -16.78
N LEU A 220 -19.54 9.89 -15.50
CA LEU A 220 -18.59 9.76 -14.39
C LEU A 220 -17.91 8.38 -14.40
N LEU A 221 -16.60 8.38 -14.15
CA LEU A 221 -15.87 7.16 -13.88
C LEU A 221 -16.18 6.64 -12.47
N HIS A 222 -16.00 5.36 -12.24
CA HIS A 222 -15.86 4.79 -10.91
C HIS A 222 -14.38 4.66 -10.58
N THR A 223 -14.00 5.04 -9.34
CA THR A 223 -12.63 4.96 -8.86
C THR A 223 -12.48 3.90 -7.78
N LEU A 224 -11.34 3.23 -7.79
CA LEU A 224 -10.98 2.22 -6.81
C LEU A 224 -9.53 2.44 -6.39
N ASN A 225 -9.22 2.09 -5.16
CA ASN A 225 -7.83 2.01 -4.73
C ASN A 225 -7.63 0.91 -3.69
N GLY A 226 -6.38 0.54 -3.50
CA GLY A 226 -5.94 -0.36 -2.44
C GLY A 226 -4.44 -0.36 -2.28
N SER A 227 -3.96 -0.81 -1.14
CA SER A 227 -2.53 -0.97 -0.95
C SER A 227 -2.04 -2.26 -1.60
N GLY A 228 -0.96 -2.16 -2.34
CA GLY A 228 -0.33 -3.32 -2.96
C GLY A 228 1.11 -3.63 -2.52
N LEU A 229 1.55 -3.49 -1.25
CA LEU A 229 0.96 -3.34 0.07
C LEU A 229 1.59 -2.19 0.88
N ALA A 230 1.25 -2.12 2.20
CA ALA A 230 1.98 -1.30 3.17
C ALA A 230 3.36 -1.92 3.43
N VAL A 231 4.45 -1.29 2.95
CA VAL A 231 5.81 -1.88 2.91
C VAL A 231 6.34 -2.23 4.30
N GLY A 232 6.19 -1.32 5.27
CA GLY A 232 6.64 -1.54 6.65
C GLY A 232 5.90 -2.69 7.33
N ARG A 233 4.58 -2.82 7.15
CA ARG A 233 3.80 -3.94 7.70
C ARG A 233 4.16 -5.26 7.02
N THR A 234 4.42 -5.27 5.73
CA THR A 234 4.92 -6.43 4.99
C THR A 234 6.28 -6.86 5.53
N MET A 235 7.17 -5.91 5.80
CA MET A 235 8.48 -6.20 6.39
C MET A 235 8.34 -6.85 7.77
N ILE A 236 7.46 -6.34 8.66
CA ILE A 236 7.18 -6.95 9.97
C ILE A 236 6.71 -8.39 9.78
N ALA A 237 5.72 -8.59 8.90
CA ALA A 237 5.15 -9.92 8.67
C ALA A 237 6.20 -10.92 8.17
N VAL A 238 7.06 -10.52 7.22
CA VAL A 238 8.17 -11.34 6.73
C VAL A 238 9.16 -11.68 7.84
N LEU A 239 9.52 -10.71 8.68
CA LEU A 239 10.46 -10.92 9.77
C LEU A 239 9.89 -11.83 10.86
N GLU A 240 8.65 -11.57 11.31
CA GLU A 240 8.03 -12.35 12.39
C GLU A 240 7.69 -13.78 11.97
N ASN A 241 7.14 -13.98 10.76
CA ASN A 241 6.83 -15.33 10.27
C ASN A 241 8.10 -16.12 9.88
N GLY A 242 9.17 -15.43 9.51
CA GLY A 242 10.45 -16.06 9.14
C GLY A 242 11.39 -16.32 10.32
N GLN A 243 11.10 -15.85 11.54
CA GLN A 243 11.99 -15.93 12.68
C GLN A 243 12.21 -17.38 13.15
N GLN A 244 13.46 -17.74 13.42
CA GLN A 244 13.87 -19.04 13.87
C GLN A 244 14.24 -19.04 15.38
N ALA A 245 14.30 -20.21 15.98
CA ALA A 245 14.64 -20.35 17.40
C ALA A 245 16.04 -19.82 17.78
N ASP A 246 16.96 -19.79 16.82
CA ASP A 246 18.32 -19.23 16.99
C ASP A 246 18.36 -17.70 16.79
N GLY A 247 17.20 -17.05 16.58
CA GLY A 247 17.07 -15.62 16.33
C GLY A 247 17.36 -15.20 14.88
N SER A 248 17.70 -16.13 14.00
CA SER A 248 17.82 -15.85 12.57
C SER A 248 16.45 -15.69 11.91
N VAL A 249 16.41 -15.08 10.73
CA VAL A 249 15.20 -14.95 9.94
C VAL A 249 15.39 -15.61 8.58
N VAL A 250 14.48 -16.51 8.23
CA VAL A 250 14.40 -17.11 6.90
C VAL A 250 13.46 -16.28 6.04
N LEU A 251 13.98 -15.75 4.95
CA LEU A 251 13.17 -14.98 4.00
C LEU A 251 12.47 -15.90 3.00
N PRO A 252 11.25 -15.54 2.52
CA PRO A 252 10.52 -16.30 1.51
C PRO A 252 11.38 -16.60 0.29
N PRO A 253 11.25 -17.82 -0.29
CA PRO A 253 12.36 -18.41 -1.06
C PRO A 253 12.58 -17.84 -2.45
N ALA A 254 11.57 -17.51 -3.23
CA ALA A 254 11.84 -17.53 -4.67
C ALA A 254 12.10 -16.16 -5.31
N ARG A 255 11.25 -15.18 -5.08
CA ARG A 255 11.32 -13.92 -5.87
C ARG A 255 12.09 -12.78 -5.19
N LEU A 256 12.19 -12.77 -3.85
CA LEU A 256 13.04 -11.80 -3.16
C LEU A 256 14.55 -12.10 -3.31
N ARG A 257 14.93 -13.35 -3.52
CA ARG A 257 16.34 -13.76 -3.63
C ARG A 257 17.03 -13.23 -4.89
N SER A 258 16.35 -13.11 -6.01
CA SER A 258 16.93 -12.55 -7.24
C SER A 258 17.31 -11.08 -7.08
N TRP A 259 16.64 -10.36 -6.17
CA TRP A 259 16.87 -8.96 -5.86
C TRP A 259 17.84 -8.74 -4.67
N LEU A 260 18.00 -9.77 -3.84
CA LEU A 260 18.94 -9.78 -2.71
C LEU A 260 20.28 -10.40 -3.16
N TRP A 261 21.05 -9.71 -3.97
CA TRP A 261 22.34 -10.12 -4.56
C TRP A 261 23.42 -10.59 -3.56
N MET A 262 23.10 -10.86 -2.29
CA MET A 262 24.00 -11.40 -1.26
C MET A 262 23.22 -12.27 -0.26
N PRO A 263 23.85 -13.30 0.32
CA PRO A 263 23.25 -14.04 1.43
C PRO A 263 23.02 -13.09 2.61
N VAL A 264 21.75 -12.90 2.96
CA VAL A 264 21.36 -12.09 4.12
C VAL A 264 21.23 -13.05 5.29
N THR A 265 22.25 -13.10 6.16
CA THR A 265 22.22 -13.84 7.41
C THR A 265 21.98 -12.89 8.57
N VAL A 266 21.01 -13.17 9.43
CA VAL A 266 20.91 -12.56 10.76
C VAL A 266 21.63 -13.46 11.74
N GLU A 267 22.80 -13.07 12.21
CA GLU A 267 23.48 -13.76 13.29
C GLU A 267 22.99 -13.22 14.63
N SER A 268 22.55 -14.12 15.51
CA SER A 268 22.28 -13.78 16.91
C SER A 268 23.59 -13.48 17.64
N PRO A 269 23.64 -12.52 18.57
CA PRO A 269 24.84 -12.24 19.36
C PRO A 269 25.16 -13.30 20.40
N LEU A 270 24.40 -14.40 20.46
CA LEU A 270 24.61 -15.47 21.44
C LEU A 270 25.08 -16.76 20.77
N SER A 271 26.40 -17.07 20.98
CA SER A 271 27.06 -18.36 20.86
C SER A 271 27.29 -19.02 19.49
N GLY A 272 28.56 -19.23 19.13
CA GLY A 272 29.13 -20.29 18.27
C GLY A 272 28.60 -20.49 16.85
N PRO A 273 29.40 -21.03 15.92
CA PRO A 273 28.97 -21.19 14.53
C PRO A 273 27.88 -22.26 14.40
N PRO A 274 26.73 -21.93 13.76
CA PRO A 274 25.68 -22.92 13.48
C PRO A 274 26.07 -23.85 12.33
N PRO A 275 25.49 -25.06 12.27
CA PRO A 275 25.74 -25.99 11.17
C PRO A 275 25.25 -25.37 9.83
N ARG A 276 26.04 -25.57 8.79
CA ARG A 276 25.71 -25.11 7.43
C ARG A 276 24.49 -25.86 6.91
N VAL A 277 23.37 -25.15 6.78
CA VAL A 277 22.22 -25.63 6.02
C VAL A 277 22.30 -25.01 4.63
N ALA A 278 22.45 -25.84 3.61
CA ALA A 278 22.52 -25.40 2.22
C ALA A 278 21.18 -24.80 1.80
N GLY A 279 21.21 -23.56 1.31
CA GLY A 279 20.08 -22.94 0.62
C GLY A 279 19.25 -21.90 1.38
N SER A 280 19.53 -21.56 2.63
CA SER A 280 18.81 -20.50 3.34
C SER A 280 19.54 -19.15 3.30
N THR A 281 18.80 -18.07 3.04
CA THR A 281 19.30 -16.69 3.08
C THR A 281 18.95 -16.09 4.43
N ARG A 282 19.96 -15.67 5.23
CA ARG A 282 19.77 -15.14 6.59
C ARG A 282 20.19 -13.67 6.70
N LEU A 283 19.47 -12.88 7.50
CA LEU A 283 19.78 -11.47 7.80
C LEU A 283 20.77 -11.38 8.98
N CYS A 284 21.82 -10.56 8.89
CA CYS A 284 22.88 -10.43 9.91
C CYS A 284 22.48 -9.52 11.09
N SER A 285 22.90 -9.85 12.30
CA SER A 285 22.57 -9.24 13.61
C SER A 285 22.95 -7.77 13.82
N ARG A 286 23.60 -7.13 12.85
CA ARG A 286 23.89 -5.67 12.91
C ARG A 286 22.74 -4.78 12.48
N SER A 287 21.57 -5.38 12.24
CA SER A 287 20.35 -4.63 11.86
C SER A 287 19.72 -4.02 13.11
N ARG A 288 19.54 -2.72 13.14
CA ARG A 288 18.82 -2.00 14.20
C ARG A 288 17.61 -1.30 13.63
N VAL A 289 16.47 -1.43 14.30
CA VAL A 289 15.34 -0.53 14.16
C VAL A 289 15.43 0.44 15.33
N MET A 290 15.53 1.72 15.02
CA MET A 290 15.44 2.79 16.00
C MET A 290 14.10 3.48 15.81
N VAL A 291 13.29 3.53 16.86
CA VAL A 291 12.04 4.29 16.88
C VAL A 291 12.37 5.65 17.46
N LEU A 292 12.09 6.72 16.71
CA LEU A 292 12.32 8.12 17.09
C LEU A 292 11.01 8.74 17.58
#